data_f66c8979853679770eb637454b2fee08
#
_entry.id   f66c8979853679770eb637454b2fee08
#
_cell.length_a   1.000
_cell.length_b   1.000
_cell.length_c   1.000
_cell.angle_alpha   90.00
_cell.angle_beta   90.00
_cell.angle_gamma   90.00
#
_symmetry.space_group_name_H-M   'P 1'
#
loop_
_entity.id
_entity.type
_entity.pdbx_description
1 polymer ?
#
loop_
_entity_poly.entity_id
_entity_poly.type
_entity_poly.pdbx_seq_one_letter_code
_entity_poly.pdbx_strand_id
1 'polypeptide(L)'
;SPGDRVVLGRLGEALVLSRATAGKIWPGWGLEKTPVVVYEPGRVAYLVNHPSPPPDFVRLDAKFPLLGAVYVRPGRDPRFLANTSIDLGGVPTALVGFSTAASEAESPSLRFIALVYHEAFHAFQAKAGKPGKGAVESTLMRYPDLNAENLSLAQVEQMILFQLIRFDD
;
A
#
# COMPACT_ATOMS: atom_id res chain seq x y z
N SER A 1 -12.37 -5.89 -15.39
CA SER A 1 -11.50 -6.42 -16.46
C SER A 1 -10.64 -7.58 -15.96
N PRO A 2 -9.97 -8.35 -16.83
CA PRO A 2 -8.99 -9.35 -16.38
C PRO A 2 -7.87 -8.76 -15.52
N GLY A 3 -7.33 -7.59 -15.90
CA GLY A 3 -6.29 -6.90 -15.12
C GLY A 3 -6.76 -6.49 -13.73
N ASP A 4 -8.01 -6.11 -13.58
CA ASP A 4 -8.57 -5.81 -12.26
C ASP A 4 -8.59 -7.02 -11.34
N ARG A 5 -8.89 -8.20 -11.89
CA ARG A 5 -8.85 -9.46 -11.13
C ARG A 5 -7.45 -9.82 -10.67
N VAL A 6 -6.43 -9.57 -11.51
CA VAL A 6 -5.04 -9.78 -11.13
C VAL A 6 -4.65 -8.89 -9.96
N VAL A 7 -4.93 -7.60 -10.02
CA VAL A 7 -4.60 -6.66 -8.94
C VAL A 7 -5.33 -7.00 -7.65
N LEU A 8 -6.62 -7.31 -7.72
CA LEU A 8 -7.39 -7.73 -6.54
C LEU A 8 -6.92 -9.08 -6.00
N GLY A 9 -6.45 -9.99 -6.86
CA GLY A 9 -5.80 -11.23 -6.45
C GLY A 9 -4.52 -10.97 -5.65
N ARG A 10 -3.63 -10.13 -6.15
CA ARG A 10 -2.39 -9.73 -5.45
C ARG A 10 -2.66 -9.02 -4.11
N LEU A 11 -3.70 -8.20 -4.04
CA LEU A 11 -4.13 -7.60 -2.77
C LEU A 11 -4.62 -8.67 -1.79
N GLY A 12 -5.31 -9.70 -2.29
CA GLY A 12 -5.70 -10.87 -1.51
C GLY A 12 -4.50 -11.65 -0.97
N GLU A 13 -3.47 -11.85 -1.78
CA GLU A 13 -2.20 -12.48 -1.36
C GLU A 13 -1.51 -11.67 -0.26
N ALA A 14 -1.49 -10.34 -0.40
CA ALA A 14 -0.97 -9.45 0.65
C ALA A 14 -1.73 -9.64 1.98
N LEU A 15 -3.06 -9.77 1.94
CA LEU A 15 -3.85 -10.03 3.15
C LEU A 15 -3.57 -11.41 3.76
N VAL A 16 -3.36 -12.43 2.96
CA VAL A 16 -2.97 -13.77 3.46
C VAL A 16 -1.63 -13.70 4.15
N LEU A 17 -0.65 -13.04 3.54
CA LEU A 17 0.67 -12.83 4.14
C LEU A 17 0.57 -12.05 5.45
N SER A 18 -0.25 -10.98 5.50
CA SER A 18 -0.46 -10.20 6.72
C SER A 18 -0.99 -11.05 7.88
N ARG A 19 -1.96 -11.92 7.60
CA ARG A 19 -2.50 -12.84 8.62
C ARG A 19 -1.47 -13.83 9.11
N ALA A 20 -0.64 -14.37 8.22
CA ALA A 20 0.43 -15.31 8.56
C ALA A 20 1.54 -14.66 9.40
N THR A 21 1.74 -13.37 9.26
CA THR A 21 2.76 -12.58 9.96
C THR A 21 2.17 -11.68 11.06
N ALA A 22 0.90 -11.85 11.41
CA ALA A 22 0.18 -11.01 12.37
C ALA A 22 0.94 -10.84 13.70
N GLY A 23 1.18 -9.60 14.08
CA GLY A 23 1.91 -9.23 15.30
C GLY A 23 3.43 -9.46 15.28
N LYS A 24 3.98 -10.13 14.25
CA LYS A 24 5.42 -10.37 14.13
C LYS A 24 6.18 -9.19 13.53
N ILE A 25 5.54 -8.44 12.63
CA ILE A 25 6.14 -7.28 11.96
C ILE A 25 6.06 -6.06 12.89
N TRP A 26 4.87 -5.77 13.39
CA TRP A 26 4.66 -4.64 14.31
C TRP A 26 3.47 -4.93 15.23
N PRO A 27 3.61 -4.70 16.56
CA PRO A 27 2.52 -4.92 17.50
C PRO A 27 1.26 -4.11 17.15
N GLY A 28 0.12 -4.79 17.02
CA GLY A 28 -1.17 -4.16 16.74
C GLY A 28 -1.42 -3.78 15.29
N TRP A 29 -0.42 -3.88 14.39
CA TRP A 29 -0.61 -3.67 12.97
C TRP A 29 -1.02 -4.95 12.24
N GLY A 30 -1.88 -4.77 11.24
CA GLY A 30 -2.28 -5.82 10.32
C GLY A 30 -3.04 -5.19 9.14
N LEU A 31 -2.74 -5.66 7.94
CA LEU A 31 -3.34 -5.15 6.72
C LEU A 31 -4.86 -5.37 6.69
N GLU A 32 -5.35 -6.43 7.32
CA GLU A 32 -6.77 -6.74 7.43
C GLU A 32 -7.59 -5.70 8.24
N LYS A 33 -6.89 -4.88 9.03
CA LYS A 33 -7.48 -3.80 9.85
C LYS A 33 -7.24 -2.41 9.26
N THR A 34 -6.57 -2.36 8.12
CA THR A 34 -6.19 -1.11 7.46
C THR A 34 -6.97 -0.96 6.17
N PRO A 35 -7.73 0.13 5.99
CA PRO A 35 -8.38 0.41 4.72
C PRO A 35 -7.36 0.64 3.61
N VAL A 36 -7.62 0.06 2.45
CA VAL A 36 -6.76 0.19 1.27
C VAL A 36 -7.61 0.53 0.05
N VAL A 37 -7.20 1.55 -0.68
CA VAL A 37 -7.63 1.82 -2.05
C VAL A 37 -6.53 1.39 -3.00
N VAL A 38 -6.84 0.50 -3.93
CA VAL A 38 -6.03 0.27 -5.12
C VAL A 38 -6.69 0.95 -6.30
N TYR A 39 -5.94 1.78 -7.06
CA TYR A 39 -6.54 2.58 -8.11
C TYR A 39 -5.70 2.64 -9.39
N GLU A 40 -6.38 2.70 -10.52
CA GLU A 40 -5.78 3.06 -11.81
C GLU A 40 -6.22 4.47 -12.18
N PRO A 41 -5.28 5.41 -12.36
CA PRO A 41 -5.61 6.82 -12.60
C PRO A 41 -6.60 7.00 -13.77
N GLY A 42 -7.65 7.76 -13.53
CA GLY A 42 -8.67 8.07 -14.55
C GLY A 42 -9.67 6.96 -14.86
N ARG A 43 -9.46 5.73 -14.35
CA ARG A 43 -10.30 4.58 -14.72
C ARG A 43 -11.14 4.02 -13.58
N VAL A 44 -10.52 3.63 -12.47
CA VAL A 44 -11.23 2.91 -11.41
C VAL A 44 -10.46 2.94 -10.09
N ALA A 45 -11.17 2.88 -8.99
CA ALA A 45 -10.63 2.61 -7.67
C ALA A 45 -11.40 1.48 -6.98
N TYR A 46 -10.69 0.61 -6.27
CA TYR A 46 -11.24 -0.46 -5.46
C TYR A 46 -10.86 -0.25 -4.00
N LEU A 47 -11.84 -0.28 -3.11
CA LEU A 47 -11.68 -0.06 -1.68
C LEU A 47 -11.96 -1.37 -0.92
N VAL A 48 -11.09 -1.73 0.00
CA VAL A 48 -11.26 -2.87 0.91
C VAL A 48 -11.02 -2.46 2.37
N ASN A 49 -11.55 -3.24 3.29
CA ASN A 49 -11.35 -3.10 4.76
C ASN A 49 -11.80 -1.74 5.34
N HIS A 50 -12.58 -0.94 4.62
CA HIS A 50 -13.06 0.33 5.13
C HIS A 50 -14.30 0.12 6.01
N PRO A 51 -14.32 0.63 7.27
CA PRO A 51 -15.42 0.36 8.20
C PRO A 51 -16.73 1.06 7.79
N SER A 52 -16.65 2.19 7.09
CA SER A 52 -17.77 2.96 6.58
C SER A 52 -17.43 3.53 5.21
N PRO A 53 -17.55 2.73 4.14
CA PRO A 53 -17.22 3.17 2.79
C PRO A 53 -17.95 4.45 2.39
N PRO A 54 -17.27 5.43 1.78
CA PRO A 54 -17.94 6.64 1.26
C PRO A 54 -19.04 6.29 0.25
N PRO A 55 -20.09 7.11 0.12
CA PRO A 55 -21.26 6.80 -0.70
C PRO A 55 -20.98 6.72 -2.21
N ASP A 56 -19.85 7.27 -2.65
CA ASP A 56 -19.37 7.18 -4.04
C ASP A 56 -18.64 5.85 -4.35
N PHE A 57 -18.46 5.00 -3.35
CA PHE A 57 -17.97 3.65 -3.50
C PHE A 57 -19.13 2.64 -3.42
N VAL A 58 -19.41 1.96 -4.50
CA VAL A 58 -20.51 0.98 -4.60
C VAL A 58 -19.96 -0.42 -4.35
N ARG A 59 -20.68 -1.20 -3.54
CA ARG A 59 -20.28 -2.59 -3.28
C ARG A 59 -20.27 -3.40 -4.57
N LEU A 60 -19.19 -4.14 -4.78
CA LEU A 60 -19.04 -5.02 -5.93
C LEU A 60 -19.65 -6.40 -5.61
N ASP A 61 -20.57 -6.88 -6.46
CA ASP A 61 -21.21 -8.20 -6.27
C ASP A 61 -20.28 -9.39 -6.56
N ALA A 62 -19.13 -9.14 -7.17
CA ALA A 62 -18.14 -10.19 -7.42
C ALA A 62 -17.51 -10.69 -6.14
N LYS A 63 -17.38 -12.00 -6.01
CA LYS A 63 -16.72 -12.64 -4.86
C LYS A 63 -15.20 -12.67 -5.08
N PHE A 64 -14.49 -12.12 -4.10
CA PHE A 64 -13.03 -12.23 -3.97
C PHE A 64 -12.74 -12.96 -2.65
N PRO A 65 -12.48 -14.27 -2.68
CA PRO A 65 -12.42 -15.09 -1.46
C PRO A 65 -11.47 -14.59 -0.37
N LEU A 66 -10.40 -13.90 -0.79
CA LEU A 66 -9.36 -13.41 0.12
C LEU A 66 -9.60 -11.98 0.65
N LEU A 67 -10.49 -11.21 0.01
CA LEU A 67 -10.66 -9.77 0.29
C LEU A 67 -11.89 -9.42 1.15
N GLY A 68 -12.87 -10.30 1.25
CA GLY A 68 -14.16 -9.94 1.84
C GLY A 68 -14.95 -8.97 0.95
N ALA A 69 -15.50 -7.91 1.52
CA ALA A 69 -16.25 -6.92 0.76
C ALA A 69 -15.30 -6.00 -0.02
N VAL A 70 -15.55 -5.89 -1.32
CA VAL A 70 -14.86 -4.97 -2.22
C VAL A 70 -15.83 -3.91 -2.68
N TYR A 71 -15.44 -2.65 -2.65
CA TYR A 71 -16.22 -1.53 -3.15
C TYR A 71 -15.50 -0.93 -4.36
N VAL A 72 -16.24 -0.45 -5.33
CA VAL A 72 -15.72 0.10 -6.57
C VAL A 72 -16.23 1.51 -6.78
N ARG A 73 -15.37 2.37 -7.25
CA ARG A 73 -15.65 3.70 -7.73
C ARG A 73 -15.08 3.85 -9.14
N PRO A 74 -15.91 4.01 -10.18
CA PRO A 74 -15.43 4.25 -11.54
C PRO A 74 -14.96 5.70 -11.73
N GLY A 75 -14.11 5.91 -12.72
CA GLY A 75 -13.69 7.22 -13.19
C GLY A 75 -12.55 7.83 -12.37
N ARG A 76 -12.26 9.08 -12.70
CA ARG A 76 -11.18 9.85 -12.06
C ARG A 76 -11.58 10.34 -10.67
N ASP A 77 -10.65 10.24 -9.74
CA ASP A 77 -10.75 10.89 -8.44
C ASP A 77 -9.51 11.80 -8.26
N PRO A 78 -9.70 13.11 -8.01
CA PRO A 78 -8.59 14.04 -7.81
C PRO A 78 -7.78 13.75 -6.53
N ARG A 79 -8.31 12.95 -5.62
CA ARG A 79 -7.59 12.52 -4.39
C ARG A 79 -6.56 11.42 -4.66
N PHE A 80 -6.71 10.67 -5.76
CA PHE A 80 -5.91 9.48 -6.07
C PHE A 80 -4.85 9.81 -7.12
N LEU A 81 -3.76 10.44 -6.67
CA LEU A 81 -2.70 10.97 -7.54
C LEU A 81 -1.33 10.33 -7.28
N ALA A 82 -1.14 9.74 -6.12
CA ALA A 82 0.13 9.16 -5.71
C ALA A 82 -0.08 7.99 -4.75
N ASN A 83 0.95 7.15 -4.59
CA ASN A 83 1.01 6.19 -3.50
C ASN A 83 1.21 6.98 -2.21
N THR A 84 0.32 6.81 -1.25
CA THR A 84 0.33 7.57 0.01
C THR A 84 -0.76 7.05 0.96
N SER A 85 -0.96 7.71 2.08
CA SER A 85 -2.16 7.57 2.89
C SER A 85 -2.96 8.87 2.93
N ILE A 86 -4.28 8.78 2.88
CA ILE A 86 -5.18 9.92 2.98
C ILE A 86 -6.25 9.67 4.05
N ASP A 87 -6.91 10.73 4.48
CA ASP A 87 -8.19 10.59 5.17
C ASP A 87 -9.30 10.37 4.13
N LEU A 88 -9.96 9.23 4.21
CA LEU A 88 -11.11 8.89 3.37
C LEU A 88 -12.35 8.70 4.26
N GLY A 89 -13.22 9.71 4.28
CA GLY A 89 -14.41 9.68 5.12
C GLY A 89 -14.13 9.61 6.62
N GLY A 90 -13.10 10.28 7.09
CA GLY A 90 -12.68 10.28 8.50
C GLY A 90 -11.79 9.08 8.89
N VAL A 91 -11.36 8.27 7.92
CA VAL A 91 -10.58 7.05 8.17
C VAL A 91 -9.27 7.08 7.41
N PRO A 92 -8.10 6.99 8.08
CA PRO A 92 -6.81 6.86 7.41
C PRO A 92 -6.79 5.64 6.51
N THR A 93 -6.56 5.87 5.22
CA THR A 93 -6.69 4.88 4.15
C THR A 93 -5.45 4.92 3.26
N ALA A 94 -4.85 3.77 3.02
CA ALA A 94 -3.72 3.63 2.11
C ALA A 94 -4.17 3.77 0.64
N LEU A 95 -3.40 4.47 -0.17
CA LEU A 95 -3.59 4.58 -1.61
C LEU A 95 -2.44 3.90 -2.36
N VAL A 96 -2.77 2.99 -3.25
CA VAL A 96 -1.80 2.27 -4.08
C VAL A 96 -2.24 2.31 -5.54
N GLY A 97 -1.45 2.98 -6.37
CA GLY A 97 -1.67 3.02 -7.81
C GLY A 97 -1.27 1.69 -8.48
N PHE A 98 -2.01 1.32 -9.51
CA PHE A 98 -1.65 0.21 -10.39
C PHE A 98 -1.90 0.58 -11.85
N SER A 99 -1.40 -0.24 -12.77
CA SER A 99 -1.69 -0.15 -14.20
C SER A 99 -2.03 -1.52 -14.74
N THR A 100 -3.17 -1.63 -15.42
CA THR A 100 -3.56 -2.86 -16.12
C THR A 100 -2.79 -3.09 -17.42
N ALA A 101 -2.10 -2.06 -17.90
CA ALA A 101 -1.24 -2.13 -19.09
C ALA A 101 0.19 -2.56 -18.77
N ALA A 102 0.61 -2.49 -17.50
CA ALA A 102 1.96 -2.91 -17.09
C ALA A 102 2.09 -4.43 -17.15
N SER A 103 3.20 -4.90 -17.73
CA SER A 103 3.57 -6.31 -17.70
C SER A 103 4.01 -6.77 -16.30
N GLU A 104 4.08 -8.08 -16.06
CA GLU A 104 4.60 -8.60 -14.79
C GLU A 104 6.06 -8.19 -14.56
N ALA A 105 6.86 -8.04 -15.63
CA ALA A 105 8.24 -7.54 -15.53
C ALA A 105 8.31 -6.08 -15.08
N GLU A 106 7.33 -5.24 -15.49
CA GLU A 106 7.26 -3.81 -15.12
C GLU A 106 6.62 -3.61 -13.74
N SER A 107 5.73 -4.51 -13.34
CA SER A 107 5.02 -4.46 -12.06
C SER A 107 4.95 -5.83 -11.38
N PRO A 108 6.08 -6.35 -10.86
CA PRO A 108 6.12 -7.64 -10.18
C PRO A 108 5.18 -7.70 -8.97
N SER A 109 4.58 -8.86 -8.74
CA SER A 109 3.67 -9.10 -7.62
C SER A 109 4.27 -8.73 -6.28
N LEU A 110 5.53 -9.08 -6.02
CA LEU A 110 6.24 -8.76 -4.78
C LEU A 110 6.39 -7.25 -4.57
N ARG A 111 6.71 -6.51 -5.63
CA ARG A 111 6.82 -5.05 -5.55
C ARG A 111 5.48 -4.41 -5.21
N PHE A 112 4.40 -4.88 -5.82
CA PHE A 112 3.05 -4.41 -5.51
C PHE A 112 2.67 -4.72 -4.05
N ILE A 113 2.92 -5.94 -3.58
CA ILE A 113 2.65 -6.34 -2.19
C ILE A 113 3.45 -5.48 -1.21
N ALA A 114 4.75 -5.28 -1.46
CA ALA A 114 5.60 -4.43 -0.63
C ALA A 114 5.07 -2.99 -0.55
N LEU A 115 4.62 -2.43 -1.68
CA LEU A 115 4.03 -1.10 -1.74
C LEU A 115 2.73 -1.02 -0.94
N VAL A 116 1.85 -2.03 -1.05
CA VAL A 116 0.63 -2.12 -0.24
C VAL A 116 0.95 -2.10 1.25
N TYR A 117 1.96 -2.85 1.68
CA TYR A 117 2.40 -2.87 3.08
C TYR A 117 2.95 -1.52 3.52
N HIS A 118 3.77 -0.89 2.70
CA HIS A 118 4.36 0.42 2.97
C HIS A 118 3.27 1.49 3.21
N GLU A 119 2.34 1.62 2.28
CA GLU A 119 1.28 2.64 2.39
C GLU A 119 0.26 2.30 3.49
N ALA A 120 -0.04 1.03 3.69
CA ALA A 120 -0.90 0.61 4.79
C ALA A 120 -0.27 0.87 6.16
N PHE A 121 1.06 0.78 6.28
CA PHE A 121 1.74 1.14 7.51
C PHE A 121 1.66 2.65 7.79
N HIS A 122 1.76 3.49 6.77
CA HIS A 122 1.51 4.93 6.92
C HIS A 122 0.08 5.25 7.41
N ALA A 123 -0.93 4.58 6.87
CA ALA A 123 -2.30 4.73 7.32
C ALA A 123 -2.47 4.27 8.79
N PHE A 124 -1.81 3.19 9.20
CA PHE A 124 -1.78 2.74 10.59
C PHE A 124 -1.10 3.76 11.51
N GLN A 125 0.04 4.32 11.11
CA GLN A 125 0.73 5.37 11.87
C GLN A 125 -0.14 6.62 12.05
N ALA A 126 -0.85 7.04 11.00
CA ALA A 126 -1.77 8.17 11.04
C ALA A 126 -2.93 7.93 12.03
N LYS A 127 -3.49 6.70 12.04
CA LYS A 127 -4.53 6.29 13.00
C LYS A 127 -4.03 6.28 14.45
N ALA A 128 -2.77 5.94 14.67
CA ALA A 128 -2.16 5.92 16.00
C ALA A 128 -1.85 7.32 16.57
N GLY A 129 -2.24 8.38 15.87
CA GLY A 129 -1.98 9.77 16.29
C GLY A 129 -0.51 10.16 16.29
N LYS A 130 0.35 9.34 15.68
CA LYS A 130 1.75 9.69 15.52
C LYS A 130 1.87 10.69 14.36
N PRO A 131 2.37 11.90 14.58
CA PRO A 131 2.45 12.91 13.54
C PRO A 131 3.48 12.47 12.48
N GLY A 132 2.97 11.86 11.40
CA GLY A 132 3.78 11.54 10.23
C GLY A 132 3.85 12.67 9.21
N LYS A 133 3.17 13.80 9.41
CA LYS A 133 2.89 14.71 8.29
C LYS A 133 3.51 16.10 8.35
N GLY A 134 4.03 16.60 9.39
CA GLY A 134 4.53 17.98 9.37
C GLY A 134 6.03 18.10 9.65
N ALA A 135 6.53 17.18 10.44
CA ALA A 135 7.93 17.19 10.86
C ALA A 135 8.85 16.59 9.80
N VAL A 136 8.33 15.73 8.91
CA VAL A 136 9.16 14.92 8.01
C VAL A 136 9.63 15.72 6.81
N GLU A 137 8.78 16.51 6.15
CA GLU A 137 9.22 17.25 4.96
C GLU A 137 10.25 18.34 5.27
N SER A 138 10.04 19.11 6.32
CA SER A 138 11.04 20.11 6.73
C SER A 138 12.30 19.48 7.33
N THR A 139 12.20 18.28 7.89
CA THR A 139 13.33 17.50 8.40
C THR A 139 14.06 16.80 7.24
N LEU A 140 13.33 16.27 6.25
CA LEU A 140 13.89 15.69 5.03
C LEU A 140 14.65 16.74 4.23
N MET A 141 14.16 17.98 4.15
CA MET A 141 14.89 19.07 3.52
C MET A 141 16.21 19.44 4.25
N ARG A 142 16.37 19.05 5.50
CA ARG A 142 17.60 19.22 6.30
C ARG A 142 18.41 17.95 6.41
N TYR A 143 17.83 16.81 6.03
CA TYR A 143 18.52 15.55 6.05
C TYR A 143 19.46 15.47 4.84
N PRO A 144 20.73 15.17 5.04
CA PRO A 144 21.70 15.19 3.93
C PRO A 144 21.62 13.92 3.08
N ASP A 145 20.46 13.66 2.47
CA ASP A 145 20.15 12.46 1.68
C ASP A 145 21.17 12.19 0.59
N LEU A 146 21.68 13.27 -0.01
CA LEU A 146 22.60 13.20 -1.14
C LEU A 146 24.07 13.38 -0.74
N ASN A 147 24.39 13.36 0.56
CA ASN A 147 25.79 13.36 0.93
C ASN A 147 26.41 11.96 0.71
N ALA A 148 27.70 11.93 0.42
CA ALA A 148 28.42 10.70 0.09
C ALA A 148 28.37 9.65 1.21
N GLU A 149 28.32 10.07 2.46
CA GLU A 149 28.25 9.18 3.63
C GLU A 149 26.91 8.44 3.70
N ASN A 150 25.78 9.15 3.60
CA ASN A 150 24.45 8.54 3.60
C ASN A 150 24.21 7.64 2.39
N LEU A 151 24.68 8.05 1.22
CA LEU A 151 24.59 7.22 0.01
C LEU A 151 25.42 5.93 0.18
N SER A 152 26.61 6.04 0.77
CA SER A 152 27.46 4.86 1.05
C SER A 152 26.83 3.93 2.07
N LEU A 153 26.23 4.46 3.14
CA LEU A 153 25.51 3.67 4.15
C LEU A 153 24.30 2.96 3.55
N ALA A 154 23.51 3.66 2.73
CA ALA A 154 22.38 3.05 2.02
C ALA A 154 22.82 1.93 1.06
N GLN A 155 23.94 2.11 0.36
CA GLN A 155 24.51 1.06 -0.48
C GLN A 155 24.98 -0.15 0.33
N VAL A 156 25.65 0.06 1.46
CA VAL A 156 26.07 -1.02 2.35
C VAL A 156 24.87 -1.77 2.90
N GLU A 157 23.83 -1.07 3.34
CA GLU A 157 22.57 -1.69 3.79
C GLU A 157 21.94 -2.54 2.70
N GLN A 158 21.82 -2.02 1.48
CA GLN A 158 21.30 -2.79 0.34
C GLN A 158 22.14 -4.02 0.03
N MET A 159 23.47 -3.91 0.09
CA MET A 159 24.38 -5.05 -0.12
C MET A 159 24.18 -6.13 0.95
N ILE A 160 24.06 -5.74 2.22
CA ILE A 160 23.82 -6.67 3.32
C ILE A 160 22.47 -7.37 3.14
N LEU A 161 21.41 -6.63 2.86
CA LEU A 161 20.08 -7.19 2.61
C LEU A 161 20.09 -8.16 1.40
N PHE A 162 20.81 -7.80 0.33
CA PHE A 162 20.94 -8.66 -0.84
C PHE A 162 21.69 -9.94 -0.55
N GLN A 163 22.71 -9.90 0.30
CA GLN A 163 23.44 -11.08 0.75
C GLN A 163 22.58 -11.98 1.65
N LEU A 164 21.83 -11.40 2.59
CA LEU A 164 20.93 -12.14 3.48
C LEU A 164 19.85 -12.90 2.69
N ILE A 165 19.29 -12.27 1.66
CA ILE A 165 18.28 -12.92 0.79
C ILE A 165 18.88 -14.08 -0.03
N ARG A 166 20.17 -14.03 -0.35
CA ARG A 166 20.85 -15.08 -1.14
C ARG A 166 21.29 -16.30 -0.34
N PHE A 167 21.36 -16.20 0.98
CA PHE A 167 21.83 -17.29 1.84
C PHE A 167 20.71 -18.08 2.54
N ASP A 168 19.46 -17.71 2.30
CA ASP A 168 18.27 -18.43 2.81
C ASP A 168 17.70 -19.47 1.81
N ASP A 169 18.41 -19.76 0.71
CA ASP A 169 18.20 -20.87 -0.19
C ASP A 169 19.22 -21.98 0.16
#